data_40c68719bd9e86ea58d2628b2775f8db
#
_entry.id   40c68719bd9e86ea58d2628b2775f8db
#
_cell.length_a   1.000
_cell.length_b   1.000
_cell.length_c   1.000
_cell.angle_alpha   90.00
_cell.angle_beta   90.00
_cell.angle_gamma   90.00
#
_symmetry.space_group_name_H-M   'P 1'
#
loop_
_entity.id
_entity.type
_entity.pdbx_description
1 polymer ?
#
loop_
_entity_poly.entity_id
_entity_poly.type
_entity_poly.pdbx_seq_one_letter_code
_entity_poly.pdbx_strand_id
1 'polypeptide(L)'
;MDYYLLAGDAILVEEFAYGEDHVTVGLAGAMWSAGDTGWRGTGAFGQFLRTDDDLLSVLTPIRRDRAARVLRDLDGGVLPSELELRARFGDWVRFSNAAPLRLGSGETPQGYAEKRVYRVLFAKEPRAAQLAELSAAWRGSTPGGLPSGKGRAGNHLFTWNLRRVGRGIAWGLDVTMLLGLESPDLAGAVLRKLTADVRERGLVPVTTERFA
;
A
#
# COMPACT_ATOMS: atom_id res chain seq x y z
N MET A 1 -5.65 8.48 -0.54
CA MET A 1 -6.75 7.59 -0.11
C MET A 1 -6.81 6.36 -0.98
N ASP A 2 -7.12 5.22 -0.39
CA ASP A 2 -7.31 3.94 -1.04
C ASP A 2 -8.79 3.56 -1.02
N TYR A 3 -9.28 3.10 -2.17
CA TYR A 3 -10.68 2.74 -2.35
C TYR A 3 -10.79 1.24 -2.62
N TYR A 4 -11.79 0.60 -2.01
CA TYR A 4 -12.05 -0.83 -2.18
C TYR A 4 -13.55 -1.07 -2.36
N LEU A 5 -13.86 -2.08 -3.17
CA LEU A 5 -15.18 -2.67 -3.25
C LEU A 5 -15.18 -3.94 -2.39
N LEU A 6 -16.07 -4.03 -1.44
CA LEU A 6 -16.25 -5.19 -0.55
C LEU A 6 -17.55 -5.90 -0.96
N ALA A 7 -17.46 -7.20 -1.23
CA ALA A 7 -18.57 -8.07 -1.62
C ALA A 7 -19.45 -7.59 -2.80
N GLY A 8 -19.11 -6.49 -3.45
CA GLY A 8 -19.84 -5.92 -4.58
C GLY A 8 -20.88 -4.85 -4.21
N ASP A 9 -21.20 -4.66 -2.95
CA ASP A 9 -22.27 -3.81 -2.44
C ASP A 9 -21.84 -2.80 -1.37
N ALA A 10 -20.55 -2.79 -0.99
CA ALA A 10 -20.02 -1.81 -0.05
C ALA A 10 -18.73 -1.17 -0.59
N ILE A 11 -18.54 0.11 -0.29
CA ILE A 11 -17.34 0.87 -0.61
C ILE A 11 -16.61 1.20 0.69
N LEU A 12 -15.37 0.72 0.78
CA LEU A 12 -14.44 1.06 1.85
C LEU A 12 -13.45 2.09 1.33
N VAL A 13 -13.20 3.14 2.08
CA VAL A 13 -12.18 4.16 1.82
C VAL A 13 -11.26 4.24 3.02
N GLU A 14 -9.96 4.16 2.77
CA GLU A 14 -8.96 4.16 3.83
C GLU A 14 -7.83 5.14 3.54
N GLU A 15 -7.18 5.58 4.58
CA GLU A 15 -5.97 6.39 4.52
C GLU A 15 -4.99 5.96 5.60
N PHE A 16 -3.74 5.69 5.17
CA PHE A 16 -2.65 5.44 6.09
C PHE A 16 -2.03 6.75 6.57
N ALA A 17 -1.75 6.85 7.86
CA ALA A 17 -0.88 7.87 8.40
C ALA A 17 0.57 7.37 8.37
N TYR A 18 1.48 8.25 7.96
CA TYR A 18 2.91 7.97 7.89
C TYR A 18 3.65 8.94 8.83
N GLY A 19 4.64 8.41 9.56
CA GLY A 19 5.61 9.20 10.30
C GLY A 19 6.64 9.89 9.38
N GLU A 20 7.56 10.62 9.97
CA GLU A 20 8.64 11.33 9.25
C GLU A 20 9.51 10.41 8.41
N ASP A 21 9.67 9.15 8.82
CA ASP A 21 10.42 8.12 8.14
C ASP A 21 9.62 7.36 7.06
N HIS A 22 8.43 7.84 6.69
CA HIS A 22 7.48 7.15 5.79
C HIS A 22 7.01 5.77 6.30
N VAL A 23 7.21 5.48 7.57
CA VAL A 23 6.70 4.28 8.25
C VAL A 23 5.23 4.48 8.57
N THR A 24 4.42 3.44 8.39
CA THR A 24 3.00 3.50 8.75
C THR A 24 2.84 3.62 10.26
N VAL A 25 2.14 4.66 10.72
CA VAL A 25 1.86 4.92 12.13
C VAL A 25 0.39 4.81 12.49
N GLY A 26 -0.48 4.69 11.50
CA GLY A 26 -1.91 4.50 11.72
C GLY A 26 -2.70 4.27 10.45
N LEU A 27 -3.95 3.90 10.64
CA LEU A 27 -4.95 3.68 9.60
C LEU A 27 -6.29 4.25 10.07
N ALA A 28 -6.98 4.96 9.20
CA ALA A 28 -8.36 5.36 9.40
C ALA A 28 -9.16 5.16 8.12
N GLY A 29 -10.47 5.07 8.24
CA GLY A 29 -11.32 4.87 7.08
C GLY A 29 -12.80 5.11 7.35
N ALA A 30 -13.55 5.10 6.26
CA ALA A 30 -15.01 5.12 6.28
C ALA A 30 -15.55 4.10 5.27
N MET A 31 -16.71 3.58 5.58
CA MET A 31 -17.42 2.61 4.75
C MET A 31 -18.86 3.07 4.50
N TRP A 32 -19.34 2.80 3.31
CA TRP A 32 -20.74 2.89 2.91
C TRP A 32 -21.18 1.54 2.33
N SER A 33 -22.36 1.08 2.70
CA SER A 33 -22.93 -0.17 2.15
C SER A 33 -24.31 0.11 1.55
N ALA A 34 -24.74 -0.70 0.60
CA ALA A 34 -26.06 -0.61 0.03
C ALA A 34 -27.14 -0.72 1.13
N GLY A 35 -28.08 0.23 1.15
CA GLY A 35 -29.09 0.37 2.19
C GLY A 35 -28.69 1.24 3.39
N ASP A 36 -27.42 1.67 3.49
CA ASP A 36 -27.01 2.63 4.51
C ASP A 36 -27.50 4.05 4.18
N THR A 37 -27.84 4.82 5.20
CA THR A 37 -28.20 6.24 5.05
C THR A 37 -27.00 7.16 4.87
N GLY A 38 -25.78 6.65 5.03
CA GLY A 38 -24.55 7.45 4.90
C GLY A 38 -23.28 6.68 5.22
N TRP A 39 -22.17 7.40 5.14
CA TRP A 39 -20.83 6.88 5.44
C TRP A 39 -20.61 6.74 6.94
N ARG A 40 -20.00 5.64 7.36
CA ARG A 40 -19.64 5.35 8.76
C ARG A 40 -18.14 5.15 8.89
N GLY A 41 -17.54 5.68 9.96
CA GLY A 41 -16.15 5.41 10.30
C GLY A 41 -15.91 3.92 10.58
N THR A 42 -14.81 3.38 10.11
CA THR A 42 -14.51 1.94 10.20
C THR A 42 -13.79 1.55 11.49
N GLY A 43 -13.12 2.49 12.20
CA GLY A 43 -12.33 2.15 13.39
C GLY A 43 -11.34 1.01 13.10
N ALA A 44 -11.34 -0.02 13.94
CA ALA A 44 -10.45 -1.17 13.81
C ALA A 44 -10.81 -2.14 12.67
N PHE A 45 -11.95 -1.97 11.99
CA PHE A 45 -12.39 -2.88 10.93
C PHE A 45 -11.36 -3.00 9.79
N GLY A 46 -10.75 -1.89 9.37
CA GLY A 46 -9.73 -1.91 8.32
C GLY A 46 -8.50 -2.77 8.69
N GLN A 47 -8.12 -2.81 9.97
CA GLN A 47 -7.06 -3.69 10.45
C GLN A 47 -7.53 -5.15 10.51
N PHE A 48 -8.74 -5.40 11.03
CA PHE A 48 -9.33 -6.74 11.10
C PHE A 48 -9.46 -7.37 9.72
N LEU A 49 -9.94 -6.63 8.74
CA LEU A 49 -10.10 -7.05 7.35
C LEU A 49 -8.80 -7.63 6.74
N ARG A 50 -7.64 -7.15 7.17
CA ARG A 50 -6.33 -7.62 6.68
C ARG A 50 -5.87 -8.95 7.29
N THR A 51 -6.55 -9.43 8.30
CA THR A 51 -6.29 -10.70 8.99
C THR A 51 -7.35 -11.77 8.74
N ASP A 52 -8.41 -11.42 8.00
CA ASP A 52 -9.53 -12.30 7.69
C ASP A 52 -9.52 -12.68 6.21
N ASP A 53 -9.24 -13.93 5.90
CA ASP A 53 -9.10 -14.44 4.54
C ASP A 53 -10.42 -14.38 3.76
N ASP A 54 -11.56 -14.56 4.42
CA ASP A 54 -12.88 -14.52 3.78
C ASP A 54 -13.19 -13.08 3.33
N LEU A 55 -12.96 -12.10 4.18
CA LEU A 55 -13.11 -10.68 3.83
C LEU A 55 -12.11 -10.26 2.74
N LEU A 56 -10.84 -10.69 2.85
CA LEU A 56 -9.84 -10.42 1.82
C LEU A 56 -10.23 -11.02 0.46
N SER A 57 -10.87 -12.19 0.43
CA SER A 57 -11.29 -12.84 -0.81
C SER A 57 -12.25 -11.98 -1.62
N VAL A 58 -13.18 -11.30 -0.94
CA VAL A 58 -14.24 -10.46 -1.54
C VAL A 58 -13.87 -8.98 -1.60
N LEU A 59 -12.71 -8.58 -1.09
CA LEU A 59 -12.19 -7.21 -1.17
C LEU A 59 -11.49 -6.99 -2.50
N THR A 60 -11.86 -5.94 -3.22
CA THR A 60 -11.24 -5.57 -4.50
C THR A 60 -10.77 -4.13 -4.46
N PRO A 61 -9.44 -3.86 -4.58
CA PRO A 61 -8.94 -2.50 -4.77
C PRO A 61 -9.51 -1.89 -6.05
N ILE A 62 -9.99 -0.66 -5.94
CA ILE A 62 -10.56 0.09 -7.05
C ILE A 62 -10.00 1.52 -7.07
N ARG A 63 -10.18 2.22 -8.19
CA ARG A 63 -9.89 3.64 -8.29
C ARG A 63 -11.11 4.48 -7.87
N ARG A 64 -10.86 5.73 -7.52
CA ARG A 64 -11.90 6.67 -7.10
C ARG A 64 -13.04 6.81 -8.12
N ASP A 65 -12.70 6.88 -9.42
CA ASP A 65 -13.70 6.99 -10.48
C ASP A 65 -14.62 5.77 -10.55
N ARG A 66 -14.08 4.56 -10.31
CA ARG A 66 -14.88 3.33 -10.21
C ARG A 66 -15.72 3.32 -8.93
N ALA A 67 -15.17 3.75 -7.79
CA ALA A 67 -15.94 3.89 -6.56
C ALA A 67 -17.14 4.83 -6.75
N ALA A 68 -16.94 5.96 -7.44
CA ALA A 68 -18.01 6.90 -7.74
C ALA A 68 -19.10 6.32 -8.66
N ARG A 69 -18.74 5.45 -9.61
CA ARG A 69 -19.73 4.75 -10.46
C ARG A 69 -20.52 3.73 -9.64
N VAL A 70 -19.83 2.88 -8.90
CA VAL A 70 -20.47 1.84 -8.08
C VAL A 70 -21.43 2.47 -7.07
N LEU A 71 -21.03 3.57 -6.40
CA LEU A 71 -21.88 4.24 -5.44
C LEU A 71 -23.19 4.73 -6.06
N ARG A 72 -23.12 5.31 -7.27
CA ARG A 72 -24.33 5.74 -8.01
C ARG A 72 -25.21 4.57 -8.43
N ASP A 73 -24.59 3.48 -8.91
CA ASP A 73 -25.30 2.28 -9.38
C ASP A 73 -26.03 1.56 -8.22
N LEU A 74 -25.58 1.78 -6.98
CA LEU A 74 -26.19 1.26 -5.75
C LEU A 74 -27.09 2.30 -5.04
N ASP A 75 -27.50 3.37 -5.71
CA ASP A 75 -28.34 4.47 -5.19
C ASP A 75 -27.72 5.21 -3.98
N GLY A 76 -26.42 5.10 -3.78
CA GLY A 76 -25.68 5.80 -2.71
C GLY A 76 -25.37 7.27 -3.00
N GLY A 77 -25.81 7.79 -4.15
CA GLY A 77 -25.66 9.19 -4.53
C GLY A 77 -24.26 9.52 -5.07
N VAL A 78 -23.77 10.73 -4.73
CA VAL A 78 -22.47 11.23 -5.19
C VAL A 78 -21.38 10.88 -4.18
N LEU A 79 -20.25 10.35 -4.70
CA LEU A 79 -19.09 10.08 -3.86
C LEU A 79 -18.55 11.39 -3.26
N PRO A 80 -18.49 11.52 -1.91
CA PRO A 80 -17.98 12.73 -1.27
C PRO A 80 -16.54 13.06 -1.68
N SER A 81 -16.15 14.33 -1.55
CA SER A 81 -14.75 14.73 -1.69
C SER A 81 -13.85 14.03 -0.67
N GLU A 82 -12.56 14.00 -0.90
CA GLU A 82 -11.61 13.39 0.06
C GLU A 82 -11.62 14.11 1.42
N LEU A 83 -11.86 15.41 1.42
CA LEU A 83 -11.99 16.19 2.66
C LEU A 83 -13.23 15.77 3.46
N GLU A 84 -14.37 15.62 2.79
CA GLU A 84 -15.60 15.16 3.40
C GLU A 84 -15.50 13.70 3.90
N LEU A 85 -14.79 12.84 3.16
CA LEU A 85 -14.54 11.47 3.60
C LEU A 85 -13.66 11.43 4.85
N ARG A 86 -12.59 12.25 4.91
CA ARG A 86 -11.76 12.35 6.13
C ARG A 86 -12.55 12.80 7.35
N ALA A 87 -13.51 13.71 7.17
CA ALA A 87 -14.40 14.15 8.26
C ALA A 87 -15.33 13.03 8.78
N ARG A 88 -15.47 11.93 8.03
CA ARG A 88 -16.28 10.77 8.40
C ARG A 88 -15.44 9.58 8.87
N PHE A 89 -14.13 9.66 8.82
CA PHE A 89 -13.26 8.64 9.37
C PHE A 89 -13.50 8.53 10.87
N GLY A 90 -13.52 7.31 11.36
CA GLY A 90 -13.52 7.04 12.79
C GLY A 90 -12.14 7.32 13.41
N ASP A 91 -11.97 6.84 14.63
CA ASP A 91 -10.69 6.96 15.32
C ASP A 91 -9.58 6.26 14.54
N TRP A 92 -8.41 6.89 14.53
CA TRP A 92 -7.21 6.31 13.96
C TRP A 92 -6.78 5.09 14.76
N VAL A 93 -6.68 3.95 14.08
CA VAL A 93 -6.03 2.78 14.65
C VAL A 93 -4.53 3.00 14.58
N ARG A 94 -3.87 3.07 15.74
CA ARG A 94 -2.43 3.26 15.82
C ARG A 94 -1.70 1.95 15.61
N PHE A 95 -0.62 2.00 14.83
CA PHE A 95 0.30 0.88 14.71
C PHE A 95 1.44 1.07 15.72
N SER A 96 1.76 0.01 16.48
CA SER A 96 2.93 0.02 17.34
C SER A 96 4.17 -0.20 16.47
N ASN A 97 5.04 0.78 16.44
CA ASN A 97 6.33 0.68 15.76
C ASN A 97 7.34 0.03 16.71
N ALA A 98 7.59 -1.26 16.53
CA ALA A 98 8.80 -1.87 17.10
C ALA A 98 9.99 -1.46 16.21
N ALA A 99 11.17 -1.24 16.81
CA ALA A 99 12.39 -1.01 16.05
C ALA A 99 12.62 -2.24 15.13
N PRO A 100 12.65 -2.07 13.80
CA PRO A 100 12.71 -3.19 12.89
C PRO A 100 14.08 -3.90 12.99
N LEU A 101 14.06 -5.20 12.74
CA LEU A 101 15.29 -5.97 12.55
C LEU A 101 16.02 -5.43 11.31
N ARG A 102 17.32 -5.21 11.40
CA ARG A 102 18.13 -4.77 10.25
C ARG A 102 18.15 -5.84 9.17
N LEU A 103 17.80 -5.47 7.95
CA LEU A 103 17.93 -6.33 6.77
C LEU A 103 19.18 -5.94 5.97
N GLY A 104 20.17 -6.85 5.93
CA GLY A 104 21.40 -6.69 5.18
C GLY A 104 22.46 -5.82 5.87
N SER A 105 23.54 -5.49 5.14
CA SER A 105 24.58 -4.59 5.64
C SER A 105 24.03 -3.17 5.73
N GLY A 106 24.27 -2.50 6.85
CA GLY A 106 23.93 -1.08 7.03
C GLY A 106 24.87 -0.12 6.27
N GLU A 107 25.85 -0.64 5.52
CA GLU A 107 26.83 0.17 4.82
C GLU A 107 26.23 0.90 3.62
N THR A 108 26.51 2.18 3.55
CA THR A 108 26.16 3.01 2.39
C THR A 108 27.25 2.87 1.33
N PRO A 109 26.93 2.43 0.08
CA PRO A 109 27.90 2.33 -0.98
C PRO A 109 28.56 3.68 -1.30
N GLN A 110 29.81 3.64 -1.77
CA GLN A 110 30.55 4.82 -2.20
C GLN A 110 29.78 5.61 -3.26
N GLY A 111 29.73 6.93 -3.10
CA GLY A 111 29.00 7.83 -4.01
C GLY A 111 27.56 8.15 -3.58
N TYR A 112 27.11 7.60 -2.47
CA TYR A 112 25.81 7.93 -1.86
C TYR A 112 25.97 8.44 -0.45
N ALA A 113 25.04 9.30 -0.01
CA ALA A 113 25.02 9.87 1.33
C ALA A 113 24.34 8.96 2.35
N GLU A 114 23.29 8.27 1.92
CA GLU A 114 22.46 7.44 2.78
C GLU A 114 21.91 6.24 2.02
N LYS A 115 21.75 5.12 2.74
CA LYS A 115 21.01 3.96 2.29
C LYS A 115 19.79 3.79 3.17
N ARG A 116 18.62 3.69 2.56
CA ARG A 116 17.37 3.33 3.26
C ARG A 116 16.80 2.04 2.66
N VAL A 117 16.27 1.21 3.53
CA VAL A 117 15.59 -0.04 3.14
C VAL A 117 14.19 -0.03 3.73
N TYR A 118 13.21 -0.17 2.88
CA TYR A 118 11.80 -0.24 3.27
C TYR A 118 11.19 -1.57 2.85
N ARG A 119 10.19 -1.98 3.60
CA ARG A 119 9.27 -3.06 3.22
C ARG A 119 7.84 -2.58 3.35
N VAL A 120 7.09 -2.71 2.26
CA VAL A 120 5.63 -2.60 2.30
C VAL A 120 5.06 -4.01 2.33
N LEU A 121 4.29 -4.33 3.37
CA LEU A 121 3.59 -5.61 3.48
C LEU A 121 2.22 -5.51 2.80
N PHE A 122 1.84 -6.60 2.15
CA PHE A 122 0.54 -6.74 1.50
C PHE A 122 -0.12 -8.05 1.94
N ALA A 123 -1.41 -7.95 2.21
CA ALA A 123 -2.30 -9.10 2.30
C ALA A 123 -2.83 -9.48 0.92
N LYS A 124 -3.47 -10.63 0.85
CA LYS A 124 -4.04 -11.25 -0.34
C LYS A 124 -3.01 -11.86 -1.29
N GLU A 125 -3.31 -13.05 -1.79
CA GLU A 125 -2.46 -13.78 -2.74
C GLU A 125 -2.69 -13.24 -4.16
N PRO A 126 -1.64 -12.78 -4.88
CA PRO A 126 -1.76 -12.38 -6.27
C PRO A 126 -1.85 -13.60 -7.18
N ARG A 127 -2.65 -13.48 -8.23
CA ARG A 127 -2.68 -14.46 -9.32
C ARG A 127 -1.43 -14.35 -10.20
N ALA A 128 -1.04 -15.42 -10.85
CA ALA A 128 0.13 -15.44 -11.74
C ALA A 128 0.08 -14.34 -12.82
N ALA A 129 -1.10 -14.07 -13.38
CA ALA A 129 -1.28 -12.98 -14.35
C ALA A 129 -0.95 -11.59 -13.76
N GLN A 130 -1.34 -11.32 -12.51
CA GLN A 130 -1.05 -10.06 -11.83
C GLN A 130 0.45 -9.87 -11.57
N LEU A 131 1.15 -10.95 -11.23
CA LEU A 131 2.61 -10.94 -11.10
C LEU A 131 3.30 -10.69 -12.44
N ALA A 132 2.81 -11.32 -13.52
CA ALA A 132 3.32 -11.09 -14.87
C ALA A 132 3.12 -9.64 -15.33
N GLU A 133 1.94 -9.08 -15.11
CA GLU A 133 1.64 -7.66 -15.39
C GLU A 133 2.57 -6.72 -14.61
N LEU A 134 2.82 -7.03 -13.34
CA LEU A 134 3.72 -6.23 -12.50
C LEU A 134 5.17 -6.31 -12.98
N SER A 135 5.64 -7.52 -13.36
CA SER A 135 6.97 -7.71 -13.96
C SER A 135 7.12 -6.92 -15.25
N ALA A 136 6.09 -6.90 -16.10
CA ALA A 136 6.08 -6.11 -17.34
C ALA A 136 6.11 -4.61 -17.04
N ALA A 137 5.29 -4.13 -16.10
CA ALA A 137 5.25 -2.72 -15.71
C ALA A 137 6.58 -2.24 -15.12
N TRP A 138 7.24 -3.06 -14.32
CA TRP A 138 8.52 -2.75 -13.70
C TRP A 138 9.73 -3.11 -14.58
N ARG A 139 9.50 -3.74 -15.72
CA ARG A 139 10.51 -4.15 -16.71
C ARG A 139 11.61 -5.04 -16.11
N GLY A 140 11.24 -5.90 -15.17
CA GLY A 140 12.20 -6.79 -14.54
C GLY A 140 11.57 -7.88 -13.69
N SER A 141 12.32 -8.95 -13.55
CA SER A 141 12.02 -10.06 -12.63
C SER A 141 13.30 -10.54 -11.96
N THR A 142 13.15 -11.11 -10.78
CA THR A 142 14.22 -11.82 -10.07
C THR A 142 14.57 -13.13 -10.79
N PRO A 143 15.71 -13.79 -10.48
CA PRO A 143 16.00 -15.12 -10.99
C PRO A 143 14.89 -16.16 -10.71
N GLY A 144 14.10 -15.96 -9.66
CA GLY A 144 12.92 -16.78 -9.35
C GLY A 144 11.63 -16.36 -10.06
N GLY A 145 11.69 -15.43 -11.03
CA GLY A 145 10.53 -15.00 -11.83
C GLY A 145 9.60 -14.01 -11.13
N LEU A 146 9.93 -13.51 -9.94
CA LEU A 146 9.10 -12.54 -9.20
C LEU A 146 9.37 -11.10 -9.70
N PRO A 147 8.35 -10.22 -9.67
CA PRO A 147 8.48 -8.84 -10.12
C PRO A 147 9.59 -8.08 -9.41
N SER A 148 10.42 -7.40 -10.17
CA SER A 148 11.48 -6.53 -9.65
C SER A 148 11.72 -5.35 -10.60
N GLY A 149 12.46 -4.35 -10.13
CA GLY A 149 12.81 -3.23 -10.96
C GLY A 149 13.90 -2.35 -10.35
N LYS A 150 14.35 -1.41 -11.15
CA LYS A 150 15.29 -0.38 -10.75
C LYS A 150 14.97 0.95 -11.43
N GLY A 151 15.29 2.04 -10.79
CA GLY A 151 15.08 3.37 -11.32
C GLY A 151 16.10 4.37 -10.78
N ARG A 152 16.27 5.47 -11.50
CA ARG A 152 17.08 6.62 -11.06
C ARG A 152 16.26 7.89 -11.11
N ALA A 153 16.50 8.79 -10.16
CA ALA A 153 15.99 10.14 -10.17
C ALA A 153 17.09 11.07 -9.62
N GLY A 154 17.65 11.88 -10.49
CA GLY A 154 18.87 12.63 -10.16
C GLY A 154 20.00 11.70 -9.72
N ASN A 155 20.57 11.99 -8.56
CA ASN A 155 21.66 11.19 -7.97
C ASN A 155 21.18 10.02 -7.10
N HIS A 156 19.85 9.77 -7.07
CA HIS A 156 19.29 8.65 -6.32
C HIS A 156 19.19 7.39 -7.19
N LEU A 157 19.41 6.24 -6.57
CA LEU A 157 19.17 4.93 -7.16
C LEU A 157 18.16 4.17 -6.30
N PHE A 158 17.14 3.64 -6.95
CA PHE A 158 16.09 2.83 -6.34
C PHE A 158 16.12 1.43 -6.94
N THR A 159 16.03 0.41 -6.09
CA THR A 159 15.81 -0.97 -6.51
C THR A 159 14.69 -1.56 -5.68
N TRP A 160 13.86 -2.36 -6.30
CA TRP A 160 12.73 -2.99 -5.62
C TRP A 160 12.45 -4.38 -6.15
N ASN A 161 11.86 -5.20 -5.28
CA ASN A 161 11.36 -6.52 -5.64
C ASN A 161 10.16 -6.89 -4.78
N LEU A 162 9.23 -7.60 -5.40
CA LEU A 162 8.10 -8.21 -4.69
C LEU A 162 8.45 -9.67 -4.39
N ARG A 163 8.23 -10.11 -3.16
CA ARG A 163 8.51 -11.48 -2.74
C ARG A 163 7.57 -11.96 -1.64
N ARG A 164 7.51 -13.26 -1.44
CA ARG A 164 6.83 -13.82 -0.27
C ARG A 164 7.64 -13.56 1.00
N VAL A 165 6.93 -13.21 2.09
CA VAL A 165 7.49 -13.01 3.43
C VAL A 165 6.94 -14.10 4.35
N GLY A 166 7.83 -14.69 5.15
CA GLY A 166 7.48 -15.82 5.99
C GLY A 166 7.13 -17.08 5.18
N ARG A 167 6.46 -18.04 5.79
CA ARG A 167 5.99 -19.26 5.12
C ARG A 167 4.63 -19.04 4.44
N GLY A 168 4.51 -18.04 3.56
CA GLY A 168 3.28 -17.75 2.84
C GLY A 168 2.29 -16.83 3.56
N ILE A 169 2.74 -16.13 4.62
CA ILE A 169 1.88 -15.28 5.44
C ILE A 169 1.53 -13.95 4.76
N ALA A 170 2.47 -13.38 4.00
CA ALA A 170 2.29 -12.08 3.35
C ALA A 170 3.18 -11.93 2.12
N TRP A 171 2.88 -10.90 1.32
CA TRP A 171 3.75 -10.42 0.27
C TRP A 171 4.48 -9.15 0.74
N GLY A 172 5.77 -9.06 0.47
CA GLY A 172 6.60 -7.92 0.81
C GLY A 172 7.19 -7.28 -0.44
N LEU A 173 6.98 -5.98 -0.58
CA LEU A 173 7.70 -5.14 -1.53
C LEU A 173 8.90 -4.55 -0.79
N ASP A 174 10.08 -5.11 -1.05
CA ASP A 174 11.34 -4.58 -0.53
C ASP A 174 11.85 -3.48 -1.46
N VAL A 175 12.14 -2.32 -0.91
CA VAL A 175 12.64 -1.15 -1.65
C VAL A 175 13.94 -0.69 -1.00
N THR A 176 15.04 -0.76 -1.76
CA THR A 176 16.32 -0.18 -1.35
C THR A 176 16.51 1.15 -2.08
N MET A 177 16.83 2.17 -1.32
CA MET A 177 17.09 3.52 -1.81
C MET A 177 18.52 3.92 -1.45
N LEU A 178 19.31 4.25 -2.45
CA LEU A 178 20.62 4.88 -2.31
C LEU A 178 20.45 6.36 -2.65
N LEU A 179 20.56 7.20 -1.63
CA LEU A 179 20.29 8.63 -1.74
C LEU A 179 21.58 9.40 -1.93
N GLY A 180 21.65 10.22 -2.98
CA GLY A 180 22.75 11.12 -3.27
C GLY A 180 22.67 12.38 -2.41
N LEU A 181 23.78 13.09 -2.28
CA LEU A 181 23.85 14.41 -1.67
C LEU A 181 23.00 15.43 -2.45
N GLU A 182 22.50 16.44 -1.77
CA GLU A 182 21.86 17.64 -2.36
C GLU A 182 20.58 17.39 -3.20
N SER A 183 19.87 16.28 -2.98
CA SER A 183 18.64 16.00 -3.69
C SER A 183 17.44 15.97 -2.76
N PRO A 184 16.26 16.41 -3.20
CA PRO A 184 15.06 16.34 -2.37
C PRO A 184 14.73 14.88 -2.00
N ASP A 185 14.16 14.67 -0.81
CA ASP A 185 13.73 13.33 -0.39
C ASP A 185 12.56 12.85 -1.25
N LEU A 186 12.85 11.88 -2.10
CA LEU A 186 11.88 11.25 -2.99
C LEU A 186 11.32 9.92 -2.42
N ALA A 187 11.76 9.50 -1.23
CA ALA A 187 11.40 8.20 -0.66
C ALA A 187 9.90 8.00 -0.57
N GLY A 188 9.18 8.98 0.01
CA GLY A 188 7.73 8.90 0.11
C GLY A 188 7.01 8.83 -1.24
N ALA A 189 7.48 9.56 -2.25
CA ALA A 189 6.88 9.53 -3.59
C ALA A 189 7.09 8.17 -4.28
N VAL A 190 8.29 7.60 -4.17
CA VAL A 190 8.63 6.29 -4.73
C VAL A 190 7.83 5.19 -4.03
N LEU A 191 7.77 5.20 -2.69
CA LEU A 191 7.00 4.22 -1.92
C LEU A 191 5.51 4.27 -2.30
N ARG A 192 4.90 5.46 -2.34
CA ARG A 192 3.48 5.60 -2.75
C ARG A 192 3.24 5.07 -4.15
N LYS A 193 4.13 5.39 -5.11
CA LYS A 193 3.98 4.90 -6.48
C LYS A 193 4.04 3.37 -6.55
N LEU A 194 5.06 2.77 -5.96
CA LEU A 194 5.25 1.32 -6.00
C LEU A 194 4.14 0.58 -5.25
N THR A 195 3.68 1.12 -4.11
CA THR A 195 2.53 0.58 -3.37
C THR A 195 1.26 0.64 -4.21
N ALA A 196 1.02 1.74 -4.92
CA ALA A 196 -0.13 1.88 -5.82
C ALA A 196 -0.05 0.87 -6.99
N ASP A 197 1.14 0.67 -7.59
CA ASP A 197 1.34 -0.31 -8.66
C ASP A 197 0.95 -1.74 -8.21
N VAL A 198 1.31 -2.13 -6.99
CA VAL A 198 0.96 -3.44 -6.41
C VAL A 198 -0.54 -3.51 -6.05
N ARG A 199 -1.08 -2.45 -5.43
CA ARG A 199 -2.50 -2.37 -5.06
C ARG A 199 -3.42 -2.45 -6.28
N GLU A 200 -3.09 -1.77 -7.38
CA GLU A 200 -3.87 -1.80 -8.62
C GLU A 200 -3.95 -3.21 -9.24
N ARG A 201 -3.06 -4.11 -8.82
CA ARG A 201 -3.08 -5.52 -9.19
C ARG A 201 -3.70 -6.44 -8.13
N GLY A 202 -4.47 -5.84 -7.22
CA GLY A 202 -5.38 -6.56 -6.33
C GLY A 202 -4.82 -6.94 -4.96
N LEU A 203 -3.57 -6.58 -4.63
CA LEU A 203 -3.04 -6.78 -3.28
C LEU A 203 -3.48 -5.62 -2.37
N VAL A 204 -3.60 -5.91 -1.08
CA VAL A 204 -4.08 -4.95 -0.07
C VAL A 204 -2.90 -4.52 0.81
N PRO A 205 -2.50 -3.24 0.84
CA PRO A 205 -1.44 -2.77 1.71
C PRO A 205 -1.78 -3.00 3.19
N VAL A 206 -0.79 -3.40 3.97
CA VAL A 206 -0.92 -3.64 5.42
C VAL A 206 -0.12 -2.60 6.21
N THR A 207 1.17 -2.48 5.93
CA THR A 207 2.07 -1.55 6.62
C THR A 207 3.29 -1.25 5.76
N THR A 208 3.93 -0.14 6.05
CA THR A 208 5.27 0.21 5.55
C THR A 208 6.22 0.30 6.73
N GLU A 209 7.34 -0.40 6.67
CA GLU A 209 8.37 -0.46 7.69
C GLU A 209 9.72 -0.03 7.11
N ARG A 210 10.57 0.60 7.94
CA ARG A 210 11.95 0.95 7.59
C ARG A 210 12.92 0.02 8.29
N PHE A 211 13.90 -0.52 7.58
CA PHE A 211 14.89 -1.49 8.09
C PHE A 211 16.33 -0.94 8.09
N ALA A 212 16.59 0.15 7.44
CA ALA A 212 17.86 0.89 7.46
C ALA A 212 17.62 2.33 7.05
#